data_c58d1820afc73541b5d1701e7aefea3d
#
_entry.id   c58d1820afc73541b5d1701e7aefea3d
#
_cell.length_a   1.000
_cell.length_b   1.000
_cell.length_c   1.000
_cell.angle_alpha   90.00
_cell.angle_beta   90.00
_cell.angle_gamma   90.00
#
_symmetry.space_group_name_H-M   'P 1'
#
loop_
_entity.id
_entity.type
_entity.pdbx_description
1 polymer ?
#
loop_
_entity_poly.entity_id
_entity_poly.type
_entity_poly.pdbx_seq_one_letter_code
_entity_poly.pdbx_strand_id
1 'polypeptide(L)'
;MQNNIRTDLAVELNEEISRKAGRLKGIIVNQQKDKDTGIEVTSLKVTNKAGERMIGKPMGTYITIEARKINEMNEDYNNNVTEILKNYISELIGELLKNKKVKDNGKDSRQDNKIPFSGGKNISSKRHISLLVAGLGNRDITSDSLGPLVVKNLYINGHIDNDDTGLCVCSIIPGVMGDTGMETADIIKGIAKQINPSVIIAIDALAARNIERLNTTIQLSD
;
A
#
# COMPACT_ATOMS: atom_id res chain seq x y z
N MET A 1 14.22 -18.49 26.25
CA MET A 1 13.63 -17.20 25.84
C MET A 1 13.42 -17.24 24.33
N GLN A 2 12.18 -17.39 23.84
CA GLN A 2 11.92 -17.25 22.41
C GLN A 2 12.05 -15.75 22.10
N ASN A 3 13.08 -15.39 21.35
CA ASN A 3 13.19 -14.05 20.77
C ASN A 3 11.97 -13.88 19.83
N ASN A 4 10.99 -13.10 20.27
CA ASN A 4 9.85 -12.71 19.46
C ASN A 4 10.36 -11.66 18.45
N ILE A 5 10.98 -12.12 17.36
CA ILE A 5 11.40 -11.24 16.28
C ILE A 5 10.13 -10.69 15.65
N ARG A 6 10.01 -9.36 15.62
CA ARG A 6 8.88 -8.66 15.02
C ARG A 6 8.81 -8.93 13.53
N THR A 7 7.60 -9.09 13.00
CA THR A 7 7.35 -9.16 11.56
C THR A 7 6.14 -8.32 11.19
N ASP A 8 6.22 -7.66 10.05
CA ASP A 8 5.11 -6.91 9.45
C ASP A 8 4.36 -7.75 8.41
N LEU A 9 4.90 -8.92 8.04
CA LEU A 9 4.32 -9.80 7.03
C LEU A 9 3.15 -10.63 7.58
N ALA A 10 1.97 -10.47 6.98
CA ALA A 10 0.78 -11.24 7.33
C ALA A 10 0.94 -12.75 7.06
N VAL A 11 1.71 -13.12 6.03
CA VAL A 11 2.01 -14.51 5.70
C VAL A 11 2.78 -15.20 6.82
N GLU A 12 3.78 -14.54 7.42
CA GLU A 12 4.57 -15.12 8.53
C GLU A 12 3.73 -15.31 9.79
N LEU A 13 2.85 -14.35 10.08
CA LEU A 13 1.90 -14.46 11.19
C LEU A 13 0.92 -15.64 10.98
N ASN A 14 0.41 -15.79 9.76
CA ASN A 14 -0.46 -16.92 9.41
C ASN A 14 0.26 -18.28 9.53
N GLU A 15 1.48 -18.38 9.06
CA GLU A 15 2.30 -19.61 9.17
C GLU A 15 2.52 -20.01 10.64
N GLU A 16 2.85 -19.05 11.49
CA GLU A 16 3.06 -19.31 12.93
C GLU A 16 1.79 -19.80 13.60
N ILE A 17 0.65 -19.16 13.33
CA ILE A 17 -0.62 -19.50 13.96
C ILE A 17 -1.14 -20.84 13.43
N SER A 18 -1.02 -21.10 12.12
CA SER A 18 -1.45 -22.36 11.50
C SER A 18 -0.71 -23.57 12.07
N ARG A 19 0.58 -23.41 12.39
CA ARG A 19 1.37 -24.46 13.08
C ARG A 19 0.85 -24.75 14.50
N LYS A 20 0.30 -23.72 15.18
CA LYS A 20 -0.14 -23.83 16.59
C LYS A 20 -1.61 -24.26 16.72
N ALA A 21 -2.49 -23.78 15.85
CA ALA A 21 -3.95 -23.83 16.04
C ALA A 21 -4.74 -24.55 14.93
N GLY A 22 -4.12 -24.99 13.85
CA GLY A 22 -4.81 -25.61 12.72
C GLY A 22 -5.65 -24.60 11.90
N ARG A 23 -6.87 -25.00 11.50
CA ARG A 23 -7.71 -24.19 10.58
C ARG A 23 -8.20 -22.90 11.25
N LEU A 24 -7.85 -21.74 10.68
CA LEU A 24 -8.12 -20.42 11.26
C LEU A 24 -9.55 -19.96 10.87
N LYS A 25 -10.38 -19.65 11.88
CA LYS A 25 -11.71 -19.08 11.66
C LYS A 25 -11.58 -17.59 11.30
N GLY A 26 -12.18 -17.18 10.17
CA GLY A 26 -12.20 -15.77 9.77
C GLY A 26 -10.96 -15.32 8.99
N ILE A 27 -10.14 -16.27 8.51
CA ILE A 27 -9.02 -16.03 7.63
C ILE A 27 -9.16 -16.92 6.41
N ILE A 28 -9.04 -16.35 5.23
CA ILE A 28 -9.02 -17.02 3.93
C ILE A 28 -7.63 -16.82 3.35
N VAL A 29 -6.99 -17.91 2.94
CA VAL A 29 -5.65 -17.87 2.33
C VAL A 29 -5.73 -18.53 0.96
N ASN A 30 -5.25 -17.82 -0.05
CA ASN A 30 -5.03 -18.32 -1.40
C ASN A 30 -3.55 -18.15 -1.74
N GLN A 31 -2.93 -19.18 -2.27
CA GLN A 31 -1.52 -19.18 -2.64
C GLN A 31 -1.38 -19.63 -4.09
N GLN A 32 -0.60 -18.89 -4.86
CA GLN A 32 -0.29 -19.17 -6.25
C GLN A 32 1.21 -19.07 -6.43
N LYS A 33 1.79 -20.00 -7.17
CA LYS A 33 3.20 -20.00 -7.52
C LYS A 33 3.35 -20.16 -9.02
N ASP A 34 3.98 -19.20 -9.63
CA ASP A 34 4.36 -19.30 -11.04
C ASP A 34 5.51 -20.30 -11.18
N LYS A 35 5.36 -21.26 -12.10
CA LYS A 35 6.32 -22.37 -12.28
C LYS A 35 7.59 -21.95 -13.00
N ASP A 36 7.48 -20.94 -13.87
CA ASP A 36 8.58 -20.52 -14.75
C ASP A 36 9.49 -19.52 -14.03
N THR A 37 8.90 -18.56 -13.35
CA THR A 37 9.63 -17.51 -12.61
C THR A 37 9.92 -17.89 -11.16
N GLY A 38 9.11 -18.78 -10.59
CA GLY A 38 9.15 -19.13 -9.16
C GLY A 38 8.60 -18.03 -8.24
N ILE A 39 8.00 -16.97 -8.80
CA ILE A 39 7.33 -15.93 -8.02
C ILE A 39 6.12 -16.53 -7.32
N GLU A 40 5.99 -16.26 -6.04
CA GLU A 40 4.91 -16.77 -5.21
C GLU A 40 4.06 -15.63 -4.69
N VAL A 41 2.74 -15.73 -4.88
CA VAL A 41 1.79 -14.73 -4.41
C VAL A 41 0.84 -15.38 -3.42
N THR A 42 0.82 -14.86 -2.20
CA THR A 42 -0.11 -15.29 -1.14
C THR A 42 -1.09 -14.16 -0.86
N SER A 43 -2.36 -14.39 -1.11
CA SER A 43 -3.46 -13.51 -0.69
C SER A 43 -4.07 -14.03 0.61
N LEU A 44 -4.06 -13.19 1.64
CA LEU A 44 -4.63 -13.47 2.94
C LEU A 44 -5.73 -12.44 3.23
N LYS A 45 -6.96 -12.91 3.45
CA LYS A 45 -8.11 -12.06 3.76
C LYS A 45 -8.58 -12.28 5.20
N VAL A 46 -8.51 -11.24 6.01
CA VAL A 46 -9.07 -11.21 7.37
C VAL A 46 -10.52 -10.73 7.28
N THR A 47 -11.48 -11.64 7.54
CA THR A 47 -12.90 -11.41 7.23
C THR A 47 -13.75 -10.99 8.42
N ASN A 48 -13.26 -11.18 9.65
CA ASN A 48 -14.01 -10.87 10.86
C ASN A 48 -13.12 -10.59 12.07
N LYS A 49 -13.73 -10.11 13.16
CA LYS A 49 -13.05 -9.77 14.41
C LYS A 49 -12.31 -10.94 15.08
N ALA A 50 -12.72 -12.17 14.83
CA ALA A 50 -12.01 -13.34 15.36
C ALA A 50 -10.68 -13.53 14.61
N GLY A 51 -10.68 -13.42 13.28
CA GLY A 51 -9.47 -13.43 12.47
C GLY A 51 -8.51 -12.30 12.83
N GLU A 52 -9.04 -11.07 13.02
CA GLU A 52 -8.26 -9.90 13.43
C GLU A 52 -7.53 -10.16 14.76
N ARG A 53 -8.22 -10.70 15.77
CA ARG A 53 -7.62 -11.04 17.07
C ARG A 53 -6.59 -12.17 16.97
N MET A 54 -6.82 -13.13 16.07
CA MET A 54 -5.91 -14.27 15.90
C MET A 54 -4.60 -13.87 15.23
N ILE A 55 -4.66 -13.07 14.15
CA ILE A 55 -3.48 -12.72 13.36
C ILE A 55 -2.84 -11.40 13.81
N GLY A 56 -3.54 -10.60 14.64
CA GLY A 56 -3.04 -9.29 15.08
C GLY A 56 -3.00 -8.23 13.97
N LYS A 57 -3.75 -8.44 12.90
CA LYS A 57 -3.88 -7.51 11.76
C LYS A 57 -5.34 -7.13 11.57
N PRO A 58 -5.65 -5.87 11.19
CA PRO A 58 -7.01 -5.44 10.89
C PRO A 58 -7.73 -6.31 9.87
N MET A 59 -9.07 -6.27 9.85
CA MET A 59 -9.85 -6.82 8.75
C MET A 59 -9.45 -6.12 7.46
N GLY A 60 -9.20 -6.91 6.40
CA GLY A 60 -8.72 -6.41 5.12
C GLY A 60 -8.06 -7.52 4.30
N THR A 61 -7.51 -7.14 3.18
CA THR A 61 -6.78 -8.01 2.25
C THR A 61 -5.29 -7.74 2.35
N TYR A 62 -4.49 -8.77 2.47
CA TYR A 62 -3.03 -8.72 2.53
C TYR A 62 -2.47 -9.59 1.42
N ILE A 63 -1.79 -8.99 0.45
CA ILE A 63 -1.20 -9.68 -0.69
C ILE A 63 0.30 -9.64 -0.52
N THR A 64 0.91 -10.81 -0.39
CA THR A 64 2.37 -10.96 -0.24
C THR A 64 2.93 -11.55 -1.53
N ILE A 65 3.88 -10.85 -2.14
CA ILE A 65 4.60 -11.25 -3.35
C ILE A 65 6.02 -11.61 -2.93
N GLU A 66 6.38 -12.89 -3.01
CA GLU A 66 7.73 -13.37 -2.75
C GLU A 66 8.47 -13.52 -4.08
N ALA A 67 9.43 -12.63 -4.32
CA ALA A 67 10.21 -12.54 -5.55
C ALA A 67 11.71 -12.73 -5.23
N ARG A 68 12.12 -13.97 -4.97
CA ARG A 68 13.45 -14.31 -4.43
C ARG A 68 14.63 -13.86 -5.29
N LYS A 69 14.41 -13.67 -6.59
CA LYS A 69 15.43 -13.24 -7.57
C LYS A 69 15.39 -11.76 -7.92
N ILE A 70 14.61 -10.95 -7.19
CA ILE A 70 14.43 -9.52 -7.51
C ILE A 70 15.76 -8.74 -7.45
N ASN A 71 16.73 -9.22 -6.68
CA ASN A 71 18.06 -8.63 -6.54
C ASN A 71 19.07 -9.16 -7.60
N GLU A 72 18.69 -10.20 -8.36
CA GLU A 72 19.49 -10.69 -9.46
C GLU A 72 19.20 -9.79 -10.67
N MET A 73 20.10 -9.01 -11.18
CA MET A 73 19.92 -8.05 -12.28
C MET A 73 19.32 -8.70 -13.57
N ASN A 74 18.17 -9.37 -13.41
CA ASN A 74 17.42 -10.03 -14.47
C ASN A 74 16.20 -9.15 -14.82
N GLU A 75 16.29 -8.47 -15.95
CA GLU A 75 15.27 -7.52 -16.41
C GLU A 75 13.91 -8.20 -16.65
N ASP A 76 13.90 -9.38 -17.28
CA ASP A 76 12.65 -10.10 -17.56
C ASP A 76 11.95 -10.53 -16.28
N TYR A 77 12.72 -11.00 -15.28
CA TYR A 77 12.17 -11.34 -13.97
C TYR A 77 11.59 -10.12 -13.26
N ASN A 78 12.31 -9.01 -13.25
CA ASN A 78 11.89 -7.78 -12.61
C ASN A 78 10.66 -7.17 -13.30
N ASN A 79 10.55 -7.29 -14.63
CA ASN A 79 9.37 -6.89 -15.40
C ASN A 79 8.15 -7.74 -15.00
N ASN A 80 8.30 -9.05 -14.82
CA ASN A 80 7.23 -9.92 -14.33
C ASN A 80 6.76 -9.52 -12.93
N VAL A 81 7.68 -9.24 -11.99
CA VAL A 81 7.33 -8.74 -10.65
C VAL A 81 6.57 -7.41 -10.74
N THR A 82 7.02 -6.51 -11.60
CA THR A 82 6.39 -5.20 -11.80
C THR A 82 4.97 -5.32 -12.33
N GLU A 83 4.73 -6.20 -13.31
CA GLU A 83 3.38 -6.43 -13.85
C GLU A 83 2.44 -7.07 -12.80
N ILE A 84 2.93 -8.01 -12.01
CA ILE A 84 2.17 -8.60 -10.91
C ILE A 84 1.80 -7.51 -9.89
N LEU A 85 2.77 -6.70 -9.47
CA LEU A 85 2.58 -5.60 -8.52
C LEU A 85 1.56 -4.58 -9.04
N LYS A 86 1.68 -4.15 -10.28
CA LYS A 86 0.77 -3.23 -10.95
C LYS A 86 -0.67 -3.75 -10.98
N ASN A 87 -0.85 -5.03 -11.30
CA ASN A 87 -2.17 -5.64 -11.36
C ASN A 87 -2.85 -5.63 -9.96
N TYR A 88 -2.15 -6.03 -8.92
CA TYR A 88 -2.71 -6.03 -7.56
C TYR A 88 -2.93 -4.63 -6.99
N ILE A 89 -2.05 -3.67 -7.27
CA ILE A 89 -2.29 -2.25 -6.90
C ILE A 89 -3.55 -1.74 -7.58
N SER A 90 -3.71 -2.01 -8.87
CA SER A 90 -4.89 -1.57 -9.65
C SER A 90 -6.17 -2.20 -9.13
N GLU A 91 -6.15 -3.48 -8.77
CA GLU A 91 -7.27 -4.20 -8.16
C GLU A 91 -7.69 -3.58 -6.82
N LEU A 92 -6.73 -3.40 -5.90
CA LEU A 92 -7.00 -2.81 -4.57
C LEU A 92 -7.54 -1.39 -4.68
N ILE A 93 -6.95 -0.54 -5.52
CA ILE A 93 -7.45 0.82 -5.76
C ILE A 93 -8.88 0.76 -6.32
N GLY A 94 -9.13 -0.13 -7.29
CA GLY A 94 -10.45 -0.32 -7.88
C GLY A 94 -11.50 -0.73 -6.86
N GLU A 95 -11.18 -1.62 -5.92
CA GLU A 95 -12.06 -2.04 -4.83
C GLU A 95 -12.34 -0.90 -3.84
N LEU A 96 -11.31 -0.14 -3.44
CA LEU A 96 -11.45 1.01 -2.55
C LEU A 96 -12.37 2.07 -3.14
N LEU A 97 -12.21 2.40 -4.43
CA LEU A 97 -13.05 3.38 -5.12
C LEU A 97 -14.50 2.91 -5.28
N LYS A 98 -14.76 1.61 -5.49
CA LYS A 98 -16.12 1.04 -5.51
C LYS A 98 -16.79 1.15 -4.15
N ASN A 99 -16.07 0.80 -3.09
CA ASN A 99 -16.58 0.85 -1.71
C ASN A 99 -16.91 2.27 -1.26
N LYS A 100 -16.14 3.27 -1.70
CA LYS A 100 -16.41 4.70 -1.44
C LYS A 100 -17.72 5.14 -2.11
N LYS A 101 -17.98 4.75 -3.35
CA LYS A 101 -19.23 5.08 -4.07
C LYS A 101 -20.48 4.52 -3.39
N VAL A 102 -20.40 3.31 -2.82
CA VAL A 102 -21.54 2.69 -2.10
C VAL A 102 -21.88 3.44 -0.81
N LYS A 103 -20.89 4.02 -0.13
CA LYS A 103 -21.10 4.81 1.09
C LYS A 103 -21.67 6.21 0.81
N ASP A 104 -21.33 6.81 -0.33
CA ASP A 104 -21.77 8.15 -0.71
C ASP A 104 -23.18 8.20 -1.32
N ASN A 105 -23.72 7.09 -1.83
CA ASN A 105 -25.09 7.01 -2.34
C ASN A 105 -26.19 7.25 -1.28
N GLY A 106 -25.83 7.47 -0.03
CA GLY A 106 -26.74 7.86 1.07
C GLY A 106 -26.72 9.35 1.41
N LYS A 107 -25.84 10.15 0.81
CA LYS A 107 -25.78 11.61 1.02
C LYS A 107 -25.56 12.28 -0.32
N ASP A 108 -26.62 12.94 -0.79
CA ASP A 108 -26.58 13.83 -1.96
C ASP A 108 -25.69 15.05 -1.62
N SER A 109 -24.39 14.89 -1.76
CA SER A 109 -23.43 15.99 -1.67
C SER A 109 -22.71 16.11 -3.00
N ARG A 110 -23.35 16.89 -3.91
CA ARG A 110 -22.67 17.54 -5.02
C ARG A 110 -21.68 18.56 -4.45
N GLN A 111 -20.64 18.09 -3.77
CA GLN A 111 -19.45 18.89 -3.57
C GLN A 111 -18.57 18.66 -4.81
N ASP A 112 -18.53 19.68 -5.66
CA ASP A 112 -17.53 19.81 -6.70
C ASP A 112 -16.18 19.52 -6.07
N ASN A 113 -15.54 18.39 -6.45
CA ASN A 113 -14.16 18.09 -6.07
C ASN A 113 -13.25 19.12 -6.76
N LYS A 114 -13.20 20.31 -6.20
CA LYS A 114 -12.19 21.31 -6.57
C LYS A 114 -10.85 20.72 -6.12
N ILE A 115 -9.95 20.47 -7.07
CA ILE A 115 -8.56 20.22 -6.78
C ILE A 115 -8.04 21.49 -6.06
N PRO A 116 -7.56 21.40 -4.81
CA PRO A 116 -7.27 22.58 -3.99
C PRO A 116 -6.17 23.49 -4.55
N PHE A 117 -5.42 23.01 -5.53
CA PHE A 117 -4.27 23.72 -6.12
C PHE A 117 -4.54 24.40 -7.47
N SER A 118 -5.66 24.16 -8.12
CA SER A 118 -5.98 24.87 -9.36
C SER A 118 -6.55 26.25 -9.02
N GLY A 119 -5.78 27.31 -9.23
CA GLY A 119 -6.19 28.70 -9.01
C GLY A 119 -7.45 29.08 -9.79
N GLY A 120 -8.63 28.73 -9.28
CA GLY A 120 -9.92 29.33 -9.63
C GLY A 120 -10.49 29.04 -11.03
N LYS A 121 -9.91 28.17 -11.85
CA LYS A 121 -10.45 27.80 -13.15
C LYS A 121 -11.34 26.55 -13.07
N ASN A 122 -12.56 26.66 -13.60
CA ASN A 122 -13.50 25.56 -13.77
C ASN A 122 -12.89 24.50 -14.69
N ILE A 123 -12.34 23.42 -14.12
CA ILE A 123 -11.87 22.25 -14.87
C ILE A 123 -13.12 21.45 -15.23
N SER A 124 -13.31 21.19 -16.50
CA SER A 124 -14.41 20.43 -17.07
C SER A 124 -14.54 19.06 -16.41
N SER A 125 -15.75 18.61 -16.23
CA SER A 125 -16.33 17.47 -15.51
C SER A 125 -15.75 16.05 -15.77
N LYS A 126 -14.48 15.88 -16.10
CA LYS A 126 -13.81 14.57 -16.04
C LYS A 126 -13.50 14.25 -14.57
N ARG A 127 -14.03 13.16 -14.07
CA ARG A 127 -13.74 12.67 -12.71
C ARG A 127 -12.27 12.28 -12.61
N HIS A 128 -11.44 13.15 -12.08
CA HIS A 128 -10.05 12.85 -11.79
C HIS A 128 -9.95 12.02 -10.51
N ILE A 129 -9.20 10.93 -10.57
CA ILE A 129 -8.80 10.18 -9.38
C ILE A 129 -7.59 10.90 -8.80
N SER A 130 -7.70 11.36 -7.55
CA SER A 130 -6.59 11.99 -6.84
C SER A 130 -5.92 11.00 -5.90
N LEU A 131 -4.61 10.85 -6.03
CA LEU A 131 -3.77 10.02 -5.18
C LEU A 131 -2.86 10.89 -4.32
N LEU A 132 -2.74 10.53 -3.04
CA LEU A 132 -1.68 10.99 -2.17
C LEU A 132 -0.73 9.82 -1.88
N VAL A 133 0.52 9.92 -2.33
CA VAL A 133 1.54 8.91 -2.07
C VAL A 133 2.42 9.39 -0.92
N ALA A 134 2.45 8.66 0.19
CA ALA A 134 3.26 8.94 1.36
C ALA A 134 4.42 7.95 1.44
N GLY A 135 5.65 8.43 1.26
CA GLY A 135 6.87 7.65 1.45
C GLY A 135 7.32 7.72 2.91
N LEU A 136 7.09 6.64 3.66
CA LEU A 136 7.43 6.52 5.07
C LEU A 136 8.90 6.15 5.25
N GLY A 137 9.44 6.47 6.42
CA GLY A 137 10.80 6.12 6.80
C GLY A 137 11.78 7.30 6.75
N ASN A 138 13.05 6.97 6.95
CA ASN A 138 14.16 7.92 7.01
C ASN A 138 15.04 7.81 5.77
N ARG A 139 15.21 8.92 5.05
CA ARG A 139 16.02 8.99 3.83
C ARG A 139 17.49 8.63 4.07
N ASP A 140 18.00 8.94 5.24
CA ASP A 140 19.42 8.83 5.57
C ASP A 140 19.78 7.45 6.15
N ILE A 141 18.77 6.60 6.38
CA ILE A 141 18.94 5.23 6.84
C ILE A 141 18.60 4.26 5.72
N THR A 142 19.59 3.55 5.18
CA THR A 142 19.44 2.67 4.00
C THR A 142 18.31 1.64 4.17
N SER A 143 18.20 1.01 5.34
CA SER A 143 17.15 0.01 5.60
C SER A 143 15.74 0.59 5.75
N ASP A 144 15.61 1.91 5.84
CA ASP A 144 14.36 2.65 6.08
C ASP A 144 14.07 3.68 4.97
N SER A 145 14.82 3.64 3.87
CA SER A 145 14.75 4.67 2.80
C SER A 145 13.83 4.29 1.63
N LEU A 146 13.18 3.12 1.64
CA LEU A 146 12.36 2.65 0.52
C LEU A 146 11.26 3.66 0.15
N GLY A 147 10.45 4.08 1.10
CA GLY A 147 9.35 5.02 0.87
C GLY A 147 9.84 6.34 0.26
N PRO A 148 10.81 7.03 0.88
CA PRO A 148 11.43 8.23 0.33
C PRO A 148 12.01 8.06 -1.09
N LEU A 149 12.66 6.93 -1.39
CA LEU A 149 13.24 6.65 -2.70
C LEU A 149 12.16 6.43 -3.77
N VAL A 150 11.09 5.72 -3.44
CA VAL A 150 9.97 5.56 -4.37
C VAL A 150 9.34 6.90 -4.69
N VAL A 151 9.03 7.73 -3.68
CA VAL A 151 8.45 9.07 -3.89
C VAL A 151 9.36 9.93 -4.77
N LYS A 152 10.67 9.87 -4.59
CA LYS A 152 11.65 10.62 -5.41
C LYS A 152 11.56 10.26 -6.90
N ASN A 153 11.17 9.02 -7.23
CA ASN A 153 11.09 8.51 -8.59
C ASN A 153 9.68 8.52 -9.19
N LEU A 154 8.67 9.02 -8.44
CA LEU A 154 7.31 9.13 -8.96
C LEU A 154 7.14 10.31 -9.90
N TYR A 155 6.31 10.12 -10.91
CA TYR A 155 5.80 11.23 -11.72
C TYR A 155 4.67 11.95 -10.95
N ILE A 156 4.94 13.19 -10.54
CA ILE A 156 4.02 14.03 -9.77
C ILE A 156 3.42 15.07 -10.70
N ASN A 157 2.10 15.05 -10.84
CA ASN A 157 1.35 15.94 -11.73
C ASN A 157 0.25 16.75 -11.03
N GLY A 158 0.14 16.67 -9.71
CA GLY A 158 -0.90 17.38 -8.95
C GLY A 158 -0.88 18.91 -9.08
N HIS A 159 0.20 19.48 -9.61
CA HIS A 159 0.37 20.91 -9.86
C HIS A 159 0.20 21.29 -11.35
N ILE A 160 -0.04 20.32 -12.23
CA ILE A 160 -0.15 20.51 -13.67
C ILE A 160 -1.62 20.69 -14.05
N ASP A 161 -1.97 21.85 -14.57
CA ASP A 161 -3.29 22.10 -15.14
C ASP A 161 -3.42 21.38 -16.49
N ASN A 162 -4.55 20.69 -16.72
CA ASN A 162 -4.89 20.00 -17.98
C ASN A 162 -4.04 18.75 -18.30
N ASP A 163 -3.68 17.97 -17.27
CA ASP A 163 -3.18 16.61 -17.50
C ASP A 163 -4.37 15.70 -17.94
N ASP A 164 -4.32 15.22 -19.19
CA ASP A 164 -5.36 14.38 -19.79
C ASP A 164 -5.40 12.94 -19.24
N THR A 165 -4.49 12.59 -18.32
CA THR A 165 -4.41 11.22 -17.76
C THR A 165 -5.62 10.84 -16.91
N GLY A 166 -6.39 11.82 -16.44
CA GLY A 166 -7.49 11.60 -15.50
C GLY A 166 -7.04 11.21 -14.09
N LEU A 167 -5.72 11.27 -13.81
CA LEU A 167 -5.09 10.95 -12.56
C LEU A 167 -4.32 12.15 -12.04
N CYS A 168 -4.57 12.54 -10.79
CA CYS A 168 -3.83 13.60 -10.10
C CYS A 168 -2.99 12.96 -8.98
N VAL A 169 -1.67 13.04 -9.09
CA VAL A 169 -0.72 12.44 -8.14
C VAL A 169 -0.01 13.52 -7.36
N CYS A 170 -0.23 13.50 -6.04
CA CYS A 170 0.51 14.27 -5.05
C CYS A 170 1.36 13.33 -4.20
N SER A 171 2.45 13.80 -3.65
CA SER A 171 3.28 13.00 -2.76
C SER A 171 3.80 13.79 -1.57
N ILE A 172 4.17 13.04 -0.51
CA ILE A 172 4.82 13.57 0.67
C ILE A 172 5.84 12.57 1.22
N ILE A 173 6.94 13.07 1.73
CA ILE A 173 7.88 12.35 2.60
C ILE A 173 7.77 13.02 3.97
N PRO A 174 6.96 12.46 4.89
CA PRO A 174 6.67 13.12 6.17
C PRO A 174 7.89 13.15 7.12
N GLY A 175 8.89 12.30 6.88
CA GLY A 175 9.99 12.06 7.80
C GLY A 175 9.60 11.17 8.98
N VAL A 176 10.52 10.98 9.92
CA VAL A 176 10.31 10.20 11.13
C VAL A 176 10.09 11.12 12.34
N MET A 177 9.42 10.60 13.36
CA MET A 177 9.11 11.36 14.59
C MET A 177 10.37 11.92 15.26
N GLY A 178 11.51 11.21 15.16
CA GLY A 178 12.78 11.67 15.71
C GLY A 178 13.28 12.99 15.11
N ASP A 179 12.97 13.25 13.83
CA ASP A 179 13.38 14.47 13.11
C ASP A 179 12.33 15.56 13.19
N THR A 180 11.04 15.19 13.19
CA THR A 180 9.92 16.14 13.07
C THR A 180 9.29 16.52 14.40
N GLY A 181 9.43 15.69 15.42
CA GLY A 181 8.71 15.81 16.70
C GLY A 181 7.21 15.53 16.59
N MET A 182 6.73 15.03 15.45
CA MET A 182 5.32 14.79 15.18
C MET A 182 5.08 13.34 14.77
N GLU A 183 3.90 12.80 15.09
CA GLU A 183 3.47 11.51 14.59
C GLU A 183 3.26 11.56 13.06
N THR A 184 3.90 10.67 12.34
CA THR A 184 3.80 10.57 10.87
C THR A 184 2.36 10.47 10.39
N ALA A 185 1.53 9.71 11.11
CA ALA A 185 0.11 9.56 10.79
C ALA A 185 -0.66 10.88 10.90
N ASP A 186 -0.30 11.77 11.83
CA ASP A 186 -0.99 13.06 12.01
C ASP A 186 -0.58 14.06 10.93
N ILE A 187 0.68 14.04 10.48
CA ILE A 187 1.12 14.81 9.32
C ILE A 187 0.32 14.41 8.07
N ILE A 188 0.24 13.10 7.79
CA ILE A 188 -0.50 12.58 6.62
C ILE A 188 -1.99 12.92 6.71
N LYS A 189 -2.62 12.75 7.88
CA LYS A 189 -4.03 13.12 8.10
C LYS A 189 -4.29 14.61 7.89
N GLY A 190 -3.37 15.47 8.36
CA GLY A 190 -3.46 16.92 8.16
C GLY A 190 -3.47 17.29 6.69
N ILE A 191 -2.55 16.73 5.91
CA ILE A 191 -2.46 16.95 4.47
C ILE A 191 -3.66 16.34 3.74
N ALA A 192 -4.05 15.11 4.09
CA ALA A 192 -5.20 14.45 3.50
C ALA A 192 -6.50 15.24 3.70
N LYS A 193 -6.69 15.90 4.84
CA LYS A 193 -7.83 16.79 5.07
C LYS A 193 -7.81 18.02 4.14
N GLN A 194 -6.64 18.53 3.83
CA GLN A 194 -6.48 19.70 2.97
C GLN A 194 -6.71 19.39 1.50
N ILE A 195 -6.14 18.27 1.00
CA ILE A 195 -6.20 17.93 -0.43
C ILE A 195 -7.33 16.96 -0.78
N ASN A 196 -7.96 16.33 0.23
CA ASN A 196 -9.08 15.38 0.09
C ASN A 196 -8.86 14.32 -1.02
N PRO A 197 -7.80 13.49 -0.95
CA PRO A 197 -7.46 12.56 -2.01
C PRO A 197 -8.50 11.43 -2.11
N SER A 198 -8.66 10.87 -3.31
CA SER A 198 -9.50 9.69 -3.53
C SER A 198 -8.94 8.46 -2.83
N VAL A 199 -7.62 8.30 -2.88
CA VAL A 199 -6.86 7.19 -2.27
C VAL A 199 -5.55 7.72 -1.68
N ILE A 200 -5.12 7.16 -0.57
CA ILE A 200 -3.80 7.36 0.03
C ILE A 200 -3.03 6.05 -0.12
N ILE A 201 -1.80 6.13 -0.65
CA ILE A 201 -0.88 5.00 -0.74
C ILE A 201 0.29 5.32 0.20
N ALA A 202 0.45 4.54 1.26
CA ALA A 202 1.60 4.63 2.15
C ALA A 202 2.61 3.53 1.76
N ILE A 203 3.88 3.93 1.59
CA ILE A 203 4.97 3.04 1.19
C ILE A 203 6.00 3.04 2.31
N ASP A 204 6.33 1.86 2.82
CA ASP A 204 7.24 1.68 3.94
C ASP A 204 8.16 0.48 3.72
N ALA A 205 9.29 0.45 4.42
CA ALA A 205 10.15 -0.70 4.51
C ALA A 205 9.56 -1.72 5.49
N LEU A 206 9.55 -3.02 5.10
CA LEU A 206 8.97 -4.08 5.92
C LEU A 206 10.02 -4.78 6.77
N ALA A 207 9.68 -5.07 8.02
CA ALA A 207 10.40 -6.02 8.83
C ALA A 207 9.89 -7.44 8.56
N ALA A 208 10.80 -8.34 8.18
CA ALA A 208 10.54 -9.77 8.03
C ALA A 208 11.29 -10.55 9.13
N ARG A 209 10.66 -11.62 9.63
CA ARG A 209 11.30 -12.54 10.59
C ARG A 209 12.24 -13.52 9.87
N ASN A 210 11.81 -14.01 8.71
CA ASN A 210 12.60 -14.89 7.88
C ASN A 210 13.59 -14.07 7.04
N ILE A 211 14.89 -14.34 7.21
CA ILE A 211 15.95 -13.64 6.50
C ILE A 211 15.86 -13.80 4.97
N GLU A 212 15.31 -14.92 4.47
CA GLU A 212 15.11 -15.16 3.04
C GLU A 212 14.06 -14.24 2.43
N ARG A 213 13.19 -13.63 3.25
CA ARG A 213 12.16 -12.68 2.85
C ARG A 213 12.62 -11.23 2.88
N LEU A 214 13.77 -10.96 3.49
CA LEU A 214 14.34 -9.61 3.49
C LEU A 214 14.75 -9.21 2.07
N ASN A 215 14.33 -8.01 1.65
CA ASN A 215 14.60 -7.45 0.34
C ASN A 215 14.09 -8.28 -0.87
N THR A 216 13.25 -9.29 -0.62
CA THR A 216 12.70 -10.18 -1.67
C THR A 216 11.19 -10.29 -1.61
N THR A 217 10.55 -9.55 -0.69
CA THR A 217 9.12 -9.66 -0.44
C THR A 217 8.46 -8.30 -0.44
N ILE A 218 7.35 -8.19 -1.16
CA ILE A 218 6.50 -7.00 -1.20
C ILE A 218 5.15 -7.39 -0.60
N GLN A 219 4.61 -6.58 0.30
CA GLN A 219 3.26 -6.75 0.83
C GLN A 219 2.39 -5.55 0.48
N LEU A 220 1.22 -5.81 -0.08
CA LEU A 220 0.14 -4.84 -0.27
C LEU A 220 -0.97 -5.11 0.74
N SER A 221 -1.62 -4.07 1.24
CA SER A 221 -2.82 -4.20 2.09
C SER A 221 -3.76 -3.02 1.90
N ASP A 222 -5.07 -3.24 2.09
CA ASP A 222 -6.13 -2.24 2.12
C ASP A 222 -6.55 -1.88 3.56
#